data_a2496b1bf5452250f6d5a44e8edc8296
#
_entry.id   a2496b1bf5452250f6d5a44e8edc8296
#
_cell.length_a   1.000
_cell.length_b   1.000
_cell.length_c   1.000
_cell.angle_alpha   90.00
_cell.angle_beta   90.00
_cell.angle_gamma   90.00
#
_symmetry.space_group_name_H-M   'P 1'
#
loop_
_entity.id
_entity.type
_entity.pdbx_description
1 polymer ?
#
loop_
_entity_poly.entity_id
_entity_poly.type
_entity_poly.pdbx_seq_one_letter_code
_entity_poly.pdbx_strand_id
1 'polypeptide(L)'
;MEHKKTTTLLECFNKALSDKGIRKHLYNEVYEPHFEKIRHEEFNFLEIGILRGASVDAHLDYFPNAKIYAIDTFERKPPTQIRTCNEPDPRFKWLKADSTDPYLTAKMQEAWGDIKFDIILDDGAHWFDPMRLTFEQCSPMMSEKGKYFIEDMWPLCWMTEENCAKIWQLSKFPDKFSRAKFDEMIKSFEHMKTTHYDCRVKPEGHRIGTSDKDRNGGKPYLELAEWIGDSTIMMLENK
;
A
#
# COMPACT_ATOMS: atom_id res chain seq x y z
N MET A 1 9.60 38.25 -1.19
CA MET A 1 9.03 37.08 -0.49
C MET A 1 9.57 35.86 -1.21
N GLU A 2 10.49 35.12 -0.61
CA GLU A 2 10.92 33.84 -1.15
C GLU A 2 9.71 32.89 -1.07
N HIS A 3 9.23 32.42 -2.19
CA HIS A 3 8.27 31.33 -2.25
C HIS A 3 9.00 30.09 -1.70
N LYS A 4 8.72 29.74 -0.45
CA LYS A 4 9.17 28.47 0.13
C LYS A 4 8.65 27.37 -0.78
N LYS A 5 9.56 26.71 -1.53
CA LYS A 5 9.20 25.64 -2.45
C LYS A 5 8.48 24.55 -1.64
N THR A 6 7.22 24.28 -1.98
CA THR A 6 6.45 23.24 -1.30
C THR A 6 7.05 21.89 -1.67
N THR A 7 7.45 21.11 -0.67
CA THR A 7 8.00 19.76 -0.88
C THR A 7 6.92 18.85 -1.47
N THR A 8 7.17 18.19 -2.58
CA THR A 8 6.22 17.25 -3.21
C THR A 8 6.23 15.89 -2.49
N LEU A 9 5.20 15.07 -2.70
CA LEU A 9 5.17 13.72 -2.16
C LEU A 9 6.31 12.86 -2.72
N LEU A 10 6.65 13.04 -4.00
CA LEU A 10 7.80 12.39 -4.62
C LEU A 10 9.12 12.76 -3.92
N GLU A 11 9.33 14.03 -3.60
CA GLU A 11 10.54 14.47 -2.87
C GLU A 11 10.60 13.84 -1.47
N CYS A 12 9.46 13.70 -0.76
CA CYS A 12 9.39 13.01 0.53
C CYS A 12 9.73 11.51 0.40
N PHE A 13 9.14 10.80 -0.57
CA PHE A 13 9.46 9.39 -0.81
C PHE A 13 10.94 9.18 -1.17
N ASN A 14 11.50 10.04 -2.02
CA ASN A 14 12.90 9.93 -2.42
C ASN A 14 13.85 10.21 -1.24
N LYS A 15 13.55 11.22 -0.41
CA LYS A 15 14.32 11.54 0.80
C LYS A 15 14.31 10.39 1.80
N ALA A 16 13.13 9.78 2.01
CA ALA A 16 12.95 8.64 2.91
C ALA A 16 13.48 7.32 2.32
N LEU A 17 13.91 7.30 1.06
CA LEU A 17 14.32 6.10 0.32
C LEU A 17 13.21 5.05 0.20
N SER A 18 11.95 5.49 0.16
CA SER A 18 10.81 4.61 -0.09
C SER A 18 10.80 4.11 -1.53
N ASP A 19 10.32 2.89 -1.73
CA ASP A 19 10.10 2.31 -3.05
C ASP A 19 8.87 2.88 -3.76
N LYS A 20 8.00 3.59 -3.05
CA LYS A 20 6.85 4.31 -3.60
C LYS A 20 7.22 5.53 -4.47
N GLY A 21 8.49 5.98 -4.41
CA GLY A 21 9.06 7.04 -5.23
C GLY A 21 9.78 6.53 -6.48
N ILE A 22 10.76 7.32 -6.95
CA ILE A 22 11.54 7.04 -8.19
C ILE A 22 12.33 5.71 -8.14
N ARG A 23 12.54 5.18 -6.94
CA ARG A 23 13.32 3.95 -6.78
C ARG A 23 12.63 2.71 -7.35
N LYS A 24 11.29 2.67 -7.37
CA LYS A 24 10.56 1.49 -7.85
C LYS A 24 9.24 1.84 -8.54
N HIS A 25 8.22 2.32 -7.80
CA HIS A 25 6.84 2.28 -8.27
C HIS A 25 6.29 3.60 -8.82
N LEU A 26 6.79 4.77 -8.35
CA LEU A 26 6.22 6.09 -8.62
C LEU A 26 4.73 6.20 -8.22
N TYR A 27 4.34 5.57 -7.14
CA TYR A 27 2.98 5.63 -6.60
C TYR A 27 2.55 7.03 -6.19
N ASN A 28 3.49 7.95 -6.01
CA ASN A 28 3.18 9.37 -5.82
C ASN A 28 2.26 9.93 -6.91
N GLU A 29 2.32 9.43 -8.15
CA GLU A 29 1.46 9.89 -9.26
C GLU A 29 -0.02 9.54 -9.02
N VAL A 30 -0.29 8.45 -8.30
CA VAL A 30 -1.64 8.06 -7.88
C VAL A 30 -2.06 8.80 -6.62
N TYR A 31 -1.16 8.89 -5.63
CA TYR A 31 -1.50 9.44 -4.32
C TYR A 31 -1.62 10.95 -4.31
N GLU A 32 -0.71 11.66 -4.96
CA GLU A 32 -0.60 13.12 -4.85
C GLU A 32 -1.90 13.85 -5.25
N PRO A 33 -2.65 13.46 -6.29
CA PRO A 33 -3.95 14.08 -6.62
C PRO A 33 -5.02 13.95 -5.52
N HIS A 34 -4.91 12.93 -4.67
CA HIS A 34 -5.79 12.71 -3.53
C HIS A 34 -5.27 13.38 -2.26
N PHE A 35 -3.98 13.23 -1.99
CA PHE A 35 -3.32 13.66 -0.76
C PHE A 35 -3.13 15.18 -0.69
N GLU A 36 -2.86 15.85 -1.82
CA GLU A 36 -2.71 17.31 -1.86
C GLU A 36 -3.95 18.04 -1.38
N LYS A 37 -5.14 17.47 -1.61
CA LYS A 37 -6.43 18.06 -1.20
C LYS A 37 -6.59 18.14 0.32
N ILE A 38 -5.96 17.24 1.05
CA ILE A 38 -6.07 17.12 2.52
C ILE A 38 -4.75 17.36 3.23
N ARG A 39 -3.71 17.73 2.49
CA ARG A 39 -2.33 17.80 2.97
C ARG A 39 -2.14 18.56 4.27
N HIS A 40 -2.86 19.65 4.44
CA HIS A 40 -2.75 20.54 5.59
C HIS A 40 -3.90 20.35 6.60
N GLU A 41 -4.79 19.41 6.36
CA GLU A 41 -5.89 19.09 7.27
C GLU A 41 -5.42 18.21 8.43
N GLU A 42 -6.20 18.17 9.49
CA GLU A 42 -6.07 17.17 10.55
C GLU A 42 -6.88 15.95 10.16
N PHE A 43 -6.23 14.80 9.99
CA PHE A 43 -6.88 13.55 9.63
C PHE A 43 -6.08 12.35 10.15
N ASN A 44 -6.68 11.17 10.09
CA ASN A 44 -6.06 9.92 10.49
C ASN A 44 -5.68 9.09 9.26
N PHE A 45 -4.42 8.68 9.20
CA PHE A 45 -3.85 7.84 8.17
C PHE A 45 -3.44 6.50 8.77
N LEU A 46 -3.86 5.38 8.18
CA LEU A 46 -3.42 4.04 8.55
C LEU A 46 -2.57 3.45 7.43
N GLU A 47 -1.39 2.95 7.75
CA GLU A 47 -0.55 2.14 6.84
C GLU A 47 -0.40 0.73 7.39
N ILE A 48 -0.65 -0.27 6.54
CA ILE A 48 -0.55 -1.69 6.85
C ILE A 48 0.65 -2.24 6.09
N GLY A 49 1.61 -2.80 6.83
CA GLY A 49 2.89 -3.22 6.26
C GLY A 49 3.86 -2.06 6.08
N ILE A 50 4.71 -1.81 7.08
CA ILE A 50 5.65 -0.67 7.03
C ILE A 50 7.11 -1.08 6.81
N LEU A 51 7.41 -2.36 6.88
CA LEU A 51 8.73 -2.95 6.65
C LEU A 51 9.89 -2.22 7.37
N ARG A 52 10.40 -1.12 6.80
CA ARG A 52 11.49 -0.28 7.34
C ARG A 52 11.04 1.10 7.78
N GLY A 53 9.76 1.41 7.62
CA GLY A 53 9.16 2.69 7.98
C GLY A 53 9.47 3.85 7.02
N ALA A 54 10.06 3.57 5.85
CA ALA A 54 10.44 4.61 4.91
C ALA A 54 9.23 5.39 4.35
N SER A 55 8.13 4.71 4.07
CA SER A 55 6.88 5.34 3.64
C SER A 55 6.25 6.17 4.77
N VAL A 56 6.26 5.64 6.01
CA VAL A 56 5.79 6.37 7.20
C VAL A 56 6.58 7.66 7.40
N ASP A 57 7.92 7.60 7.29
CA ASP A 57 8.77 8.79 7.37
C ASP A 57 8.40 9.84 6.31
N ALA A 58 8.14 9.39 5.08
CA ALA A 58 7.72 10.26 3.99
C ALA A 58 6.36 10.90 4.25
N HIS A 59 5.40 10.13 4.76
CA HIS A 59 4.06 10.63 5.07
C HIS A 59 4.08 11.63 6.23
N LEU A 60 4.90 11.42 7.27
CA LEU A 60 5.11 12.38 8.36
C LEU A 60 5.72 13.70 7.88
N ASP A 61 6.64 13.63 6.91
CA ASP A 61 7.24 14.82 6.28
C ASP A 61 6.24 15.55 5.37
N TYR A 62 5.38 14.80 4.66
CA TYR A 62 4.43 15.37 3.70
C TYR A 62 3.19 15.97 4.36
N PHE A 63 2.67 15.33 5.40
CA PHE A 63 1.46 15.72 6.11
C PHE A 63 1.80 16.34 7.46
N PRO A 64 1.82 17.67 7.61
CA PRO A 64 2.25 18.31 8.86
C PRO A 64 1.27 18.10 10.02
N ASN A 65 -0.01 17.87 9.75
CA ASN A 65 -1.09 17.83 10.75
C ASN A 65 -1.75 16.45 10.89
N ALA A 66 -1.44 15.49 10.01
CA ALA A 66 -2.04 14.16 10.09
C ALA A 66 -1.49 13.37 11.28
N LYS A 67 -2.36 12.50 11.84
CA LYS A 67 -1.98 11.43 12.75
C LYS A 67 -1.79 10.15 11.94
N ILE A 68 -0.60 9.56 12.03
CA ILE A 68 -0.23 8.38 11.25
C ILE A 68 -0.20 7.18 12.17
N TYR A 69 -0.88 6.14 11.76
CA TYR A 69 -0.97 4.86 12.46
C TYR A 69 -0.40 3.77 11.56
N ALA A 70 0.22 2.77 12.15
CA ALA A 70 0.78 1.66 11.40
C ALA A 70 0.47 0.31 12.05
N ILE A 71 0.28 -0.70 11.20
CA ILE A 71 0.18 -2.11 11.58
C ILE A 71 1.25 -2.89 10.83
N ASP A 72 2.02 -3.69 11.54
CA ASP A 72 2.99 -4.62 10.94
C ASP A 72 3.16 -5.82 11.87
N THR A 73 3.49 -6.97 11.32
CA THR A 73 3.87 -8.15 12.11
C THR A 73 5.24 -7.99 12.76
N PHE A 74 6.07 -7.13 12.20
CA PHE A 74 7.47 -6.91 12.57
C PHE A 74 8.34 -8.19 12.53
N GLU A 75 7.93 -9.17 11.73
CA GLU A 75 8.70 -10.42 11.56
C GLU A 75 9.97 -10.19 10.73
N ARG A 76 9.88 -9.33 9.70
CA ARG A 76 11.03 -9.02 8.84
C ARG A 76 11.99 -8.04 9.50
N LYS A 77 11.48 -7.10 10.27
CA LYS A 77 12.27 -6.09 10.96
C LYS A 77 11.59 -5.67 12.27
N PRO A 78 12.21 -5.91 13.43
CA PRO A 78 11.62 -5.55 14.71
C PRO A 78 11.53 -4.03 14.88
N PRO A 79 10.55 -3.50 15.64
CA PRO A 79 10.36 -2.06 15.86
C PRO A 79 11.64 -1.35 16.31
N THR A 80 12.46 -2.02 17.14
CA THR A 80 13.75 -1.52 17.65
C THR A 80 14.78 -1.21 16.56
N GLN A 81 14.58 -1.66 15.33
CA GLN A 81 15.43 -1.40 14.18
C GLN A 81 14.78 -0.45 13.17
N ILE A 82 13.62 0.09 13.47
CA ILE A 82 12.88 1.03 12.62
C ILE A 82 12.98 2.40 13.29
N ARG A 83 13.58 3.38 12.60
CA ARG A 83 13.82 4.72 13.15
C ARG A 83 12.53 5.33 13.68
N THR A 84 11.50 5.35 12.88
CA THR A 84 10.21 5.97 13.23
C THR A 84 9.55 5.33 14.45
N CYS A 85 9.76 4.03 14.68
CA CYS A 85 9.25 3.36 15.88
C CYS A 85 10.04 3.69 17.15
N ASN A 86 11.31 4.08 17.01
CA ASN A 86 12.20 4.40 18.14
C ASN A 86 12.27 5.90 18.45
N GLU A 87 12.11 6.74 17.45
CA GLU A 87 12.11 8.19 17.57
C GLU A 87 10.66 8.67 17.66
N PRO A 88 10.16 9.04 18.82
CA PRO A 88 8.73 9.31 19.00
C PRO A 88 8.33 10.62 18.35
N ASP A 89 7.76 10.56 17.14
CA ASP A 89 6.91 11.64 16.64
C ASP A 89 5.54 11.51 17.34
N PRO A 90 5.02 12.53 18.02
CA PRO A 90 3.75 12.45 18.74
C PRO A 90 2.55 12.16 17.83
N ARG A 91 2.70 12.34 16.52
CA ARG A 91 1.69 12.05 15.50
C ARG A 91 1.71 10.59 15.06
N PHE A 92 2.73 9.82 15.41
CA PHE A 92 2.91 8.44 14.96
C PHE A 92 2.59 7.43 16.07
N LYS A 93 1.78 6.43 15.74
CA LYS A 93 1.49 5.28 16.59
C LYS A 93 1.56 4.00 15.77
N TRP A 94 1.94 2.91 16.39
CA TRP A 94 1.99 1.61 15.73
C TRP A 94 1.44 0.49 16.61
N LEU A 95 0.98 -0.56 15.95
CA LEU A 95 0.48 -1.78 16.57
C LEU A 95 1.18 -2.98 15.94
N LYS A 96 1.73 -3.87 16.77
CA LYS A 96 2.21 -5.16 16.31
C LYS A 96 1.03 -6.11 16.19
N ALA A 97 0.62 -6.40 14.95
CA ALA A 97 -0.47 -7.30 14.66
C ALA A 97 -0.35 -7.89 13.25
N ASP A 98 -0.95 -9.04 13.03
CA ASP A 98 -1.24 -9.58 11.70
C ASP A 98 -2.52 -8.92 11.19
N SER A 99 -2.47 -8.32 10.00
CA SER A 99 -3.63 -7.64 9.41
C SER A 99 -4.75 -8.60 9.00
N THR A 100 -4.46 -9.89 8.92
CA THR A 100 -5.44 -10.95 8.60
C THR A 100 -6.12 -11.53 9.85
N ASP A 101 -5.74 -11.08 11.04
CA ASP A 101 -6.32 -11.56 12.31
C ASP A 101 -7.80 -11.16 12.38
N PRO A 102 -8.73 -12.12 12.58
CA PRO A 102 -10.17 -11.84 12.66
C PRO A 102 -10.58 -10.92 13.82
N TYR A 103 -9.67 -10.67 14.74
CA TYR A 103 -9.87 -9.76 15.88
C TYR A 103 -9.12 -8.43 15.71
N LEU A 104 -8.57 -8.16 14.53
CA LEU A 104 -7.74 -6.96 14.31
C LEU A 104 -8.51 -5.67 14.61
N THR A 105 -9.76 -5.55 14.15
CA THR A 105 -10.61 -4.38 14.41
C THR A 105 -10.72 -4.10 15.91
N ALA A 106 -10.98 -5.15 16.72
CA ALA A 106 -11.07 -5.02 18.16
C ALA A 106 -9.73 -4.62 18.80
N LYS A 107 -8.62 -5.18 18.32
CA LYS A 107 -7.27 -4.79 18.77
C LYS A 107 -6.94 -3.33 18.46
N MET A 108 -7.32 -2.84 17.27
CA MET A 108 -7.16 -1.42 16.92
C MET A 108 -7.99 -0.51 17.83
N GLN A 109 -9.25 -0.89 18.10
CA GLN A 109 -10.12 -0.15 19.00
C GLN A 109 -9.60 -0.14 20.45
N GLU A 110 -9.07 -1.25 20.93
CA GLU A 110 -8.40 -1.33 22.24
C GLU A 110 -7.17 -0.41 22.31
N ALA A 111 -6.32 -0.42 21.28
CA ALA A 111 -5.07 0.33 21.24
C ALA A 111 -5.26 1.84 21.02
N TRP A 112 -6.24 2.24 20.22
CA TRP A 112 -6.38 3.60 19.69
C TRP A 112 -7.74 4.23 19.93
N GLY A 113 -8.72 3.48 20.43
CA GLY A 113 -10.10 3.92 20.60
C GLY A 113 -10.93 3.79 19.32
N ASP A 114 -12.14 4.34 19.36
CA ASP A 114 -13.07 4.29 18.21
C ASP A 114 -12.76 5.42 17.20
N ILE A 115 -11.53 5.42 16.68
CA ILE A 115 -11.11 6.36 15.64
C ILE A 115 -11.54 5.88 14.27
N LYS A 116 -11.65 6.82 13.33
CA LYS A 116 -11.88 6.53 11.90
C LYS A 116 -10.70 7.03 11.09
N PHE A 117 -10.36 6.28 10.06
CA PHE A 117 -9.24 6.60 9.16
C PHE A 117 -9.77 7.22 7.86
N ASP A 118 -9.21 8.36 7.49
CA ASP A 118 -9.53 9.05 6.25
C ASP A 118 -8.74 8.48 5.07
N ILE A 119 -7.57 7.96 5.37
CA ILE A 119 -6.76 7.19 4.42
C ILE A 119 -6.36 5.86 5.08
N ILE A 120 -6.57 4.77 4.37
CA ILE A 120 -6.03 3.45 4.68
C ILE A 120 -5.18 3.01 3.49
N LEU A 121 -3.93 2.65 3.74
CA LEU A 121 -2.98 2.17 2.74
C LEU A 121 -2.56 0.76 3.12
N ASP A 122 -2.94 -0.21 2.29
CA ASP A 122 -2.58 -1.62 2.45
C ASP A 122 -1.40 -1.96 1.53
N ASP A 123 -0.23 -2.04 2.14
CA ASP A 123 1.04 -2.49 1.57
C ASP A 123 1.51 -3.76 2.29
N GLY A 124 0.57 -4.66 2.57
CA GLY A 124 0.77 -5.85 3.39
C GLY A 124 1.32 -7.05 2.64
N ALA A 125 0.56 -8.13 2.58
CA ALA A 125 1.04 -9.42 2.09
C ALA A 125 0.90 -9.64 0.57
N HIS A 126 0.24 -8.79 -0.18
CA HIS A 126 0.03 -8.79 -1.64
C HIS A 126 -0.54 -10.09 -2.24
N TRP A 127 -1.27 -10.88 -1.44
CA TRP A 127 -1.96 -12.09 -1.89
C TRP A 127 -3.47 -11.93 -1.70
N PHE A 128 -4.25 -12.61 -2.48
CA PHE A 128 -5.69 -12.39 -2.55
C PHE A 128 -6.42 -12.57 -1.22
N ASP A 129 -6.16 -13.68 -0.49
CA ASP A 129 -6.79 -13.90 0.81
C ASP A 129 -6.35 -12.85 1.85
N PRO A 130 -5.06 -12.59 2.06
CA PRO A 130 -4.63 -11.51 2.95
C PRO A 130 -5.21 -10.14 2.59
N MET A 131 -5.19 -9.72 1.32
CA MET A 131 -5.79 -8.44 0.91
C MET A 131 -7.27 -8.38 1.27
N ARG A 132 -8.03 -9.45 0.99
CA ARG A 132 -9.45 -9.56 1.36
C ARG A 132 -9.66 -9.48 2.86
N LEU A 133 -8.95 -10.30 3.63
CA LEU A 133 -9.06 -10.36 5.09
C LEU A 133 -8.66 -9.03 5.73
N THR A 134 -7.56 -8.43 5.28
CA THR A 134 -7.13 -7.11 5.76
C THR A 134 -8.19 -6.04 5.49
N PHE A 135 -8.77 -6.03 4.28
CA PHE A 135 -9.86 -5.12 3.95
C PHE A 135 -11.08 -5.33 4.86
N GLU A 136 -11.51 -6.58 5.06
CA GLU A 136 -12.65 -6.92 5.94
C GLU A 136 -12.43 -6.45 7.38
N GLN A 137 -11.18 -6.47 7.87
CA GLN A 137 -10.84 -6.03 9.22
C GLN A 137 -10.63 -4.51 9.33
N CYS A 138 -10.10 -3.86 8.32
CA CYS A 138 -9.73 -2.45 8.38
C CYS A 138 -10.81 -1.51 7.83
N SER A 139 -11.60 -1.95 6.84
CA SER A 139 -12.65 -1.10 6.24
C SER A 139 -13.73 -0.62 7.23
N PRO A 140 -14.11 -1.37 8.30
CA PRO A 140 -15.02 -0.86 9.32
C PRO A 140 -14.49 0.36 10.09
N MET A 141 -13.16 0.57 10.08
CA MET A 141 -12.50 1.73 10.68
C MET A 141 -12.33 2.90 9.70
N MET A 142 -12.74 2.77 8.45
CA MET A 142 -12.67 3.84 7.46
C MET A 142 -13.73 4.92 7.77
N SER A 143 -13.38 6.20 7.59
CA SER A 143 -14.33 7.29 7.70
C SER A 143 -15.31 7.31 6.53
N GLU A 144 -16.42 8.03 6.64
CA GLU A 144 -17.45 8.11 5.60
C GLU A 144 -16.89 8.55 4.25
N LYS A 145 -15.93 9.50 4.24
CA LYS A 145 -15.26 10.02 3.05
C LYS A 145 -13.87 9.43 2.85
N GLY A 146 -13.55 8.39 3.62
CA GLY A 146 -12.25 7.74 3.60
C GLY A 146 -11.95 7.06 2.28
N LYS A 147 -10.66 6.85 2.03
CA LYS A 147 -10.14 6.13 0.89
C LYS A 147 -9.26 4.98 1.36
N TYR A 148 -9.50 3.83 0.78
CA TYR A 148 -8.70 2.62 1.02
C TYR A 148 -7.87 2.34 -0.24
N PHE A 149 -6.55 2.33 -0.13
CA PHE A 149 -5.64 2.00 -1.22
C PHE A 149 -5.01 0.63 -0.96
N ILE A 150 -5.03 -0.24 -1.96
CA ILE A 150 -4.34 -1.53 -1.93
C ILE A 150 -3.21 -1.45 -2.95
N GLU A 151 -1.98 -1.56 -2.47
CA GLU A 151 -0.78 -1.57 -3.31
C GLU A 151 -0.50 -2.97 -3.88
N ASP A 152 0.33 -2.99 -4.91
CA ASP A 152 0.80 -4.21 -5.57
C ASP A 152 -0.34 -5.17 -5.97
N MET A 153 -1.49 -4.56 -6.33
CA MET A 153 -2.60 -5.29 -6.91
C MET A 153 -2.24 -5.85 -8.29
N TRP A 154 -2.75 -7.01 -8.57
CA TRP A 154 -2.64 -7.60 -9.90
C TRP A 154 -3.54 -6.86 -10.88
N PRO A 155 -3.10 -6.60 -12.13
CA PRO A 155 -3.94 -5.96 -13.13
C PRO A 155 -5.20 -6.75 -13.40
N LEU A 156 -6.36 -6.16 -13.17
CA LEU A 156 -7.65 -6.84 -13.27
C LEU A 156 -7.88 -7.48 -14.65
N CYS A 157 -7.50 -6.76 -15.72
CA CYS A 157 -7.62 -7.26 -17.10
C CYS A 157 -6.75 -8.48 -17.40
N TRP A 158 -5.78 -8.74 -16.54
CA TRP A 158 -4.83 -9.84 -16.71
C TRP A 158 -5.17 -11.07 -15.89
N MET A 159 -6.07 -10.96 -14.93
CA MET A 159 -6.46 -12.04 -14.04
C MET A 159 -7.47 -13.00 -14.70
N THR A 160 -7.05 -13.62 -15.81
CA THR A 160 -7.77 -14.73 -16.46
C THR A 160 -7.46 -16.06 -15.78
N GLU A 161 -8.27 -17.09 -16.01
CA GLU A 161 -7.97 -18.45 -15.51
C GLU A 161 -6.60 -18.94 -15.99
N GLU A 162 -6.27 -18.69 -17.28
CA GLU A 162 -4.99 -19.09 -17.87
C GLU A 162 -3.81 -18.40 -17.16
N ASN A 163 -3.91 -17.09 -16.90
CA ASN A 163 -2.84 -16.35 -16.26
C ASN A 163 -2.71 -16.72 -14.77
N CYS A 164 -3.82 -16.92 -14.07
CA CYS A 164 -3.79 -17.45 -12.70
C CYS A 164 -3.11 -18.82 -12.65
N ALA A 165 -3.39 -19.69 -13.61
CA ALA A 165 -2.74 -21.01 -13.70
C ALA A 165 -1.23 -20.90 -13.98
N LYS A 166 -0.80 -19.93 -14.81
CA LYS A 166 0.63 -19.65 -15.03
C LYS A 166 1.33 -19.17 -13.77
N ILE A 167 0.73 -18.24 -13.03
CA ILE A 167 1.24 -17.78 -11.74
C ILE A 167 1.31 -18.95 -10.76
N TRP A 168 0.25 -19.78 -10.74
CA TRP A 168 0.21 -20.97 -9.91
C TRP A 168 1.39 -21.91 -10.17
N GLN A 169 1.75 -22.15 -11.45
CA GLN A 169 2.90 -22.98 -11.83
C GLN A 169 4.25 -22.37 -11.46
N LEU A 170 4.37 -21.05 -11.51
CA LEU A 170 5.62 -20.33 -11.27
C LEU A 170 5.81 -19.94 -9.80
N SER A 171 4.74 -19.91 -9.01
CA SER A 171 4.76 -19.52 -7.63
C SER A 171 5.24 -20.66 -6.72
N LYS A 172 6.04 -20.33 -5.71
CA LYS A 172 6.32 -21.24 -4.60
C LYS A 172 5.09 -21.51 -3.71
N PHE A 173 4.01 -20.74 -3.92
CA PHE A 173 2.79 -20.77 -3.11
C PHE A 173 1.56 -20.76 -4.03
N PRO A 174 1.35 -21.82 -4.80
CA PRO A 174 0.30 -21.87 -5.84
C PRO A 174 -1.10 -21.59 -5.27
N ASP A 175 -1.42 -22.10 -4.10
CA ASP A 175 -2.76 -21.96 -3.48
C ASP A 175 -3.16 -20.50 -3.20
N LYS A 176 -2.21 -19.57 -3.24
CA LYS A 176 -2.43 -18.16 -2.91
C LYS A 176 -2.91 -17.32 -4.08
N PHE A 177 -2.80 -17.83 -5.31
CA PHE A 177 -3.06 -17.12 -6.56
C PHE A 177 -4.10 -17.81 -7.44
N SER A 178 -5.06 -18.54 -6.87
CA SER A 178 -6.12 -19.13 -7.68
C SER A 178 -7.11 -18.07 -8.17
N ARG A 179 -7.73 -18.32 -9.33
CA ARG A 179 -8.79 -17.45 -9.85
C ARG A 179 -9.97 -17.35 -8.88
N ALA A 180 -10.34 -18.45 -8.23
CA ALA A 180 -11.42 -18.44 -7.24
C ALA A 180 -11.15 -17.47 -6.09
N LYS A 181 -9.93 -17.45 -5.54
CA LYS A 181 -9.53 -16.49 -4.49
C LYS A 181 -9.52 -15.05 -4.97
N PHE A 182 -9.10 -14.83 -6.21
CA PHE A 182 -9.19 -13.51 -6.83
C PHE A 182 -10.65 -13.05 -6.91
N ASP A 183 -11.55 -13.90 -7.39
CA ASP A 183 -12.97 -13.56 -7.51
C ASP A 183 -13.62 -13.33 -6.14
N GLU A 184 -13.26 -14.10 -5.11
CA GLU A 184 -13.70 -13.87 -3.73
C GLU A 184 -13.22 -12.51 -3.20
N MET A 185 -11.96 -12.16 -3.45
CA MET A 185 -11.41 -10.86 -3.06
C MET A 185 -12.17 -9.72 -3.76
N ILE A 186 -12.33 -9.78 -5.08
CA ILE A 186 -13.06 -8.75 -5.84
C ILE A 186 -14.52 -8.64 -5.37
N LYS A 187 -15.16 -9.77 -5.08
CA LYS A 187 -16.52 -9.79 -4.53
C LYS A 187 -16.62 -9.09 -3.18
N SER A 188 -15.61 -9.18 -2.33
CA SER A 188 -15.62 -8.46 -1.05
C SER A 188 -15.64 -6.94 -1.21
N PHE A 189 -15.20 -6.43 -2.37
CA PHE A 189 -15.19 -4.99 -2.69
C PHE A 189 -16.44 -4.52 -3.44
N GLU A 190 -17.37 -5.39 -3.81
CA GLU A 190 -18.50 -5.03 -4.70
C GLU A 190 -19.43 -3.93 -4.12
N HIS A 191 -19.45 -3.76 -2.80
CA HIS A 191 -20.19 -2.69 -2.13
C HIS A 191 -19.47 -1.34 -2.15
N MET A 192 -18.20 -1.31 -2.58
CA MET A 192 -17.38 -0.12 -2.71
C MET A 192 -17.37 0.40 -4.14
N LYS A 193 -17.10 1.69 -4.30
CA LYS A 193 -16.68 2.24 -5.59
C LYS A 193 -15.19 1.95 -5.76
N THR A 194 -14.82 1.31 -6.84
CA THR A 194 -13.43 0.89 -7.10
C THR A 194 -12.83 1.68 -8.25
N THR A 195 -11.57 2.09 -8.10
CA THR A 195 -10.75 2.67 -9.18
C THR A 195 -9.42 1.94 -9.22
N HIS A 196 -9.02 1.47 -10.39
CA HIS A 196 -7.78 0.75 -10.58
C HIS A 196 -6.76 1.59 -11.35
N TYR A 197 -5.57 1.73 -10.81
CA TYR A 197 -4.45 2.47 -11.40
C TYR A 197 -3.35 1.49 -11.80
N ASP A 198 -2.99 1.49 -13.07
CA ASP A 198 -1.88 0.71 -13.60
C ASP A 198 -0.66 1.62 -13.78
N CYS A 199 0.29 1.51 -12.86
CA CYS A 199 1.49 2.32 -12.82
C CYS A 199 2.71 1.64 -13.49
N ARG A 200 2.51 0.47 -14.13
CA ARG A 200 3.62 -0.34 -14.67
C ARG A 200 4.33 0.29 -15.85
N VAL A 201 3.66 1.12 -16.62
CA VAL A 201 4.21 1.73 -17.83
C VAL A 201 3.93 3.22 -17.84
N LYS A 202 4.97 4.02 -18.03
CA LYS A 202 4.81 5.44 -18.30
C LYS A 202 4.53 5.72 -19.78
N PRO A 203 3.86 6.83 -20.10
CA PRO A 203 3.56 7.22 -21.49
C PRO A 203 4.78 7.26 -22.40
N GLU A 204 5.97 7.52 -21.87
CA GLU A 204 7.22 7.62 -22.61
C GLU A 204 7.95 6.27 -22.76
N GLY A 205 7.31 5.16 -22.41
CA GLY A 205 7.90 3.83 -22.50
C GLY A 205 8.94 3.51 -21.44
N HIS A 206 9.15 4.41 -20.48
CA HIS A 206 10.00 4.13 -19.33
C HIS A 206 9.23 3.27 -18.32
N ARG A 207 9.77 2.12 -18.00
CA ARG A 207 9.29 1.33 -16.87
C ARG A 207 9.58 2.05 -15.58
N ILE A 208 8.59 2.04 -14.72
CA ILE A 208 8.74 2.48 -13.36
C ILE A 208 9.48 1.38 -12.61
N GLY A 209 10.61 1.74 -12.06
CA GLY A 209 11.39 0.83 -11.26
C GLY A 209 12.79 0.63 -11.78
N THR A 210 13.66 0.68 -10.85
CA THR A 210 15.08 0.49 -11.02
C THR A 210 15.36 -0.82 -11.71
N SER A 211 16.09 -0.64 -12.72
CA SER A 211 16.87 -1.62 -13.45
C SER A 211 16.49 -3.06 -13.16
N ASP A 212 15.70 -3.59 -14.04
CA ASP A 212 15.53 -5.01 -14.25
C ASP A 212 16.84 -5.77 -14.23
N LYS A 213 17.95 -5.08 -14.54
CA LYS A 213 19.29 -5.61 -14.48
C LYS A 213 19.73 -6.00 -13.08
N ASP A 214 19.35 -5.23 -12.06
CA ASP A 214 19.81 -5.49 -10.69
C ASP A 214 19.00 -6.59 -10.00
N ARG A 215 17.73 -6.77 -10.37
CA ARG A 215 16.86 -7.81 -9.80
C ARG A 215 17.04 -9.17 -10.47
N ASN A 216 17.29 -9.20 -11.78
CA ASN A 216 17.30 -10.43 -12.58
C ASN A 216 18.68 -10.79 -13.13
N GLY A 217 19.75 -10.20 -12.62
CA GLY A 217 21.12 -10.49 -13.12
C GLY A 217 21.28 -10.22 -14.61
N GLY A 218 20.58 -9.23 -15.15
CA GLY A 218 20.66 -8.84 -16.57
C GLY A 218 19.81 -9.67 -17.52
N LYS A 219 18.94 -10.56 -17.01
CA LYS A 219 17.97 -11.27 -17.85
C LYS A 219 16.82 -10.34 -18.24
N PRO A 220 16.33 -10.38 -19.50
CA PRO A 220 15.10 -9.70 -19.85
C PRO A 220 13.99 -10.20 -18.94
N TYR A 221 13.07 -9.32 -18.54
CA TYR A 221 11.90 -9.70 -17.75
C TYR A 221 11.31 -10.98 -18.31
N LEU A 222 11.19 -11.99 -17.47
CA LEU A 222 10.31 -13.12 -17.74
C LEU A 222 8.92 -12.54 -17.92
N GLU A 223 8.50 -12.59 -19.12
CA GLU A 223 7.50 -11.77 -19.82
C GLU A 223 6.25 -11.42 -19.06
N LEU A 224 5.93 -12.01 -17.91
CA LEU A 224 4.64 -11.77 -17.30
C LEU A 224 4.57 -11.86 -15.77
N ALA A 225 5.05 -12.91 -15.14
CA ALA A 225 4.72 -13.19 -13.74
C ALA A 225 5.40 -12.26 -12.73
N GLU A 226 6.64 -11.86 -12.97
CA GLU A 226 7.39 -10.95 -12.09
C GLU A 226 6.98 -9.47 -12.30
N TRP A 227 6.27 -9.21 -13.39
CA TRP A 227 5.93 -7.87 -13.83
C TRP A 227 4.53 -7.43 -13.43
N ILE A 228 3.70 -8.38 -13.06
CA ILE A 228 2.28 -8.18 -12.89
C ILE A 228 1.93 -7.74 -11.48
N GLY A 229 2.60 -8.28 -10.47
CA GLY A 229 2.32 -7.99 -9.08
C GLY A 229 2.88 -6.67 -8.55
N ASP A 230 3.68 -5.97 -9.36
CA ASP A 230 4.33 -4.75 -8.93
C ASP A 230 3.75 -3.53 -9.69
N SER A 231 3.43 -2.46 -8.98
CA SER A 231 3.08 -1.15 -9.53
C SER A 231 1.64 -1.00 -10.04
N THR A 232 0.68 -1.65 -9.39
CA THR A 232 -0.74 -1.36 -9.57
C THR A 232 -1.41 -1.07 -8.23
N ILE A 233 -2.36 -0.15 -8.23
CA ILE A 233 -3.10 0.26 -7.03
C ILE A 233 -4.59 0.15 -7.30
N MET A 234 -5.32 -0.41 -6.34
CA MET A 234 -6.77 -0.31 -6.29
C MET A 234 -7.17 0.67 -5.19
N MET A 235 -7.98 1.66 -5.55
CA MET A 235 -8.60 2.58 -4.60
C MET A 235 -10.05 2.22 -4.41
N LEU A 236 -10.48 2.16 -3.15
CA LEU A 236 -11.84 1.87 -2.74
C LEU A 236 -12.40 3.09 -1.98
N GLU A 237 -13.63 3.48 -2.32
CA GLU A 237 -14.37 4.57 -1.68
C GLU A 237 -15.78 4.07 -1.35
N ASN A 238 -16.42 4.64 -0.34
CA ASN A 238 -17.84 4.40 -0.09
C ASN A 238 -18.68 4.83 -1.32
N LYS A 239 -19.74 4.06 -1.64
CA LYS A 239 -20.68 4.39 -2.71
C LYS A 239 -21.58 5.54 -2.33
#